data_2158705495cf0a8be3773da744949ff8
#
_entry.id   2158705495cf0a8be3773da744949ff8
#
_cell.length_a   1.000
_cell.length_b   1.000
_cell.length_c   1.000
_cell.angle_alpha   90.00
_cell.angle_beta   90.00
_cell.angle_gamma   90.00
#
_symmetry.space_group_name_H-M   'P 1'
#
loop_
_entity.id
_entity.type
_entity.pdbx_description
1 polymer ?
#
loop_
_entity_poly.entity_id
_entity_poly.type
_entity_poly.pdbx_seq_one_letter_code
_entity_poly.pdbx_strand_id
1 'polypeptide(L)'
;MKFEKIEFDSIYMDIYKLSEGIYATIFNQEIGASSNAGFFDLGNITIVFDTLMDPWATKDLIRATKLITNKDPFLLINSHYHLDHTFGNRLFSNSMPIMSSPGTFEQFDKALNEAFKRLQDIAPGELNRTKELLQTEKDPKKVREYQNDIETYKEVQAPDFKLRAPDFLLSNKMVINGTERSVEIINVGNAHSYDDVIAYFPDEKICFMGDLLFAQLDPEWAKGINGIPWSIDPQSFRDLMNSYLEKDIEVFVPGHGTLCSKKEVKNTIEFLETYFLKK
;
A
#
# COMPACT_ATOMS: atom_id res chain seq x y z
N MET A 1 -15.74 14.07 -5.47
CA MET A 1 -16.30 13.81 -4.13
C MET A 1 -15.50 14.60 -3.11
N LYS A 2 -16.13 15.11 -2.05
CA LYS A 2 -15.43 15.87 -1.01
C LYS A 2 -15.52 15.04 0.27
N PHE A 3 -14.41 14.36 0.62
CA PHE A 3 -14.32 13.59 1.86
C PHE A 3 -13.82 14.46 3.00
N GLU A 4 -14.16 14.08 4.22
CA GLU A 4 -13.68 14.72 5.42
C GLU A 4 -12.20 14.38 5.62
N LYS A 5 -11.34 15.40 5.65
CA LYS A 5 -9.93 15.25 6.02
C LYS A 5 -9.84 15.29 7.54
N ILE A 6 -9.32 14.24 8.13
CA ILE A 6 -9.11 14.16 9.58
C ILE A 6 -7.85 14.93 9.94
N GLU A 7 -7.94 15.78 10.96
CA GLU A 7 -6.76 16.42 11.53
C GLU A 7 -5.88 15.37 12.23
N PHE A 8 -4.70 15.17 11.70
CA PHE A 8 -3.69 14.27 12.24
C PHE A 8 -2.30 14.83 11.96
N ASP A 9 -1.47 14.90 13.00
CA ASP A 9 -0.11 15.42 12.87
C ASP A 9 0.82 14.36 12.24
N SER A 10 0.90 14.38 10.91
CA SER A 10 1.84 13.61 10.10
C SER A 10 2.29 14.44 8.90
N ILE A 11 3.57 14.37 8.58
CA ILE A 11 4.10 14.93 7.33
C ILE A 11 4.00 13.94 6.17
N TYR A 12 3.78 12.66 6.47
CA TYR A 12 3.86 11.56 5.49
C TYR A 12 2.55 11.32 4.77
N MET A 13 1.41 11.59 5.42
CA MET A 13 0.11 11.26 4.87
C MET A 13 -1.00 12.20 5.32
N ASP A 14 -2.01 12.30 4.49
CA ASP A 14 -3.32 12.84 4.82
C ASP A 14 -4.30 11.70 5.08
N ILE A 15 -5.18 11.85 6.06
CA ILE A 15 -6.19 10.85 6.39
C ILE A 15 -7.55 11.35 5.96
N TYR A 16 -8.28 10.55 5.20
CA TYR A 16 -9.62 10.84 4.73
C TYR A 16 -10.61 9.84 5.29
N LYS A 17 -11.66 10.33 5.96
CA LYS A 17 -12.83 9.53 6.33
C LYS A 17 -13.71 9.37 5.09
N LEU A 18 -13.79 8.15 4.57
CA LEU A 18 -14.58 7.82 3.39
C LEU A 18 -16.02 7.47 3.74
N SER A 19 -16.21 6.81 4.87
CA SER A 19 -17.48 6.49 5.51
C SER A 19 -17.24 6.31 7.00
N GLU A 20 -18.32 6.08 7.79
CA GLU A 20 -18.13 5.74 9.20
C GLU A 20 -17.26 4.48 9.32
N GLY A 21 -16.17 4.55 10.11
CA GLY A 21 -15.24 3.46 10.32
C GLY A 21 -14.34 3.08 9.12
N ILE A 22 -14.37 3.79 8.00
CA ILE A 22 -13.53 3.51 6.82
C ILE A 22 -12.65 4.71 6.50
N TYR A 23 -11.34 4.53 6.57
CA TYR A 23 -10.36 5.58 6.41
C TYR A 23 -9.30 5.22 5.38
N ALA A 24 -9.02 6.14 4.46
CA ALA A 24 -7.89 6.07 3.54
C ALA A 24 -6.76 6.98 4.03
N THR A 25 -5.52 6.49 3.97
CA THR A 25 -4.32 7.29 4.18
C THR A 25 -3.67 7.54 2.83
N ILE A 26 -3.67 8.80 2.41
CA ILE A 26 -3.09 9.21 1.14
C ILE A 26 -1.73 9.82 1.41
N PHE A 27 -0.69 9.23 0.84
CA PHE A 27 0.67 9.63 1.10
C PHE A 27 1.00 11.01 0.50
N ASN A 28 1.92 11.71 1.15
CA ASN A 28 2.46 12.96 0.63
C ASN A 28 3.56 12.66 -0.38
N GLN A 29 3.32 12.95 -1.66
CA GLN A 29 4.26 12.69 -2.76
C GLN A 29 5.61 13.40 -2.60
N GLU A 30 5.66 14.51 -1.86
CA GLU A 30 6.89 15.26 -1.62
C GLU A 30 7.82 14.62 -0.59
N ILE A 31 7.32 13.66 0.21
CA ILE A 31 8.01 13.10 1.38
C ILE A 31 7.92 11.56 1.39
N GLY A 32 8.30 10.90 0.33
CA GLY A 32 8.76 9.51 0.27
C GLY A 32 8.00 8.37 0.97
N ALA A 33 6.76 8.54 1.44
CA ALA A 33 6.02 7.43 2.05
C ALA A 33 5.64 6.32 1.05
N SER A 34 5.74 6.63 -0.22
CA SER A 34 5.70 5.81 -1.43
C SER A 34 4.34 5.26 -1.85
N SER A 35 3.45 4.84 -0.95
CA SER A 35 2.16 4.24 -1.30
C SER A 35 1.04 4.73 -0.38
N ASN A 36 -0.19 4.43 -0.74
CA ASN A 36 -1.36 4.61 0.11
C ASN A 36 -1.60 3.37 0.97
N ALA A 37 -2.34 3.57 2.05
CA ALA A 37 -2.83 2.51 2.92
C ALA A 37 -4.24 2.86 3.39
N GLY A 38 -4.82 2.02 4.24
CA GLY A 38 -6.09 2.31 4.88
C GLY A 38 -6.28 1.57 6.18
N PHE A 39 -7.29 1.96 6.96
CA PHE A 39 -7.71 1.21 8.13
C PHE A 39 -9.22 1.24 8.30
N PHE A 40 -9.75 0.15 8.83
CA PHE A 40 -11.18 -0.11 8.91
C PHE A 40 -11.58 -0.49 10.33
N ASP A 41 -12.46 0.29 10.94
CA ASP A 41 -13.15 -0.09 12.18
C ASP A 41 -14.46 -0.82 11.85
N LEU A 42 -14.50 -2.12 12.07
CA LEU A 42 -15.68 -2.93 11.82
C LEU A 42 -16.61 -3.03 13.05
N GLY A 43 -16.33 -2.25 14.10
CA GLY A 43 -17.03 -2.24 15.38
C GLY A 43 -16.25 -2.98 16.47
N ASN A 44 -16.14 -4.28 16.42
CA ASN A 44 -15.40 -5.09 17.40
C ASN A 44 -13.93 -5.34 17.03
N ILE A 45 -13.54 -5.13 15.77
CA ILE A 45 -12.17 -5.31 15.27
C ILE A 45 -11.76 -4.17 14.37
N THR A 46 -10.45 -3.90 14.32
CA THR A 46 -9.84 -2.93 13.40
C THR A 46 -8.85 -3.62 12.49
N ILE A 47 -8.94 -3.34 11.20
CA ILE A 47 -8.09 -3.92 10.15
C ILE A 47 -7.26 -2.80 9.53
N VAL A 48 -5.99 -3.07 9.24
CA VAL A 48 -5.13 -2.21 8.42
C VAL A 48 -4.96 -2.87 7.05
N PHE A 49 -5.03 -2.08 5.98
CA PHE A 49 -4.80 -2.52 4.60
C PHE A 49 -3.57 -1.82 4.05
N ASP A 50 -2.57 -2.60 3.70
CA ASP A 50 -1.21 -2.21 3.33
C ASP A 50 -0.43 -1.49 4.44
N THR A 51 0.88 -1.47 4.25
CA THR A 51 1.82 -0.67 5.01
C THR A 51 2.57 0.26 4.04
N LEU A 52 3.50 0.99 4.54
CA LEU A 52 4.25 1.98 3.76
C LEU A 52 5.73 1.55 3.70
N MET A 53 6.47 2.07 2.72
CA MET A 53 7.92 1.85 2.63
C MET A 53 8.65 2.50 3.81
N ASP A 54 8.21 3.68 4.20
CA ASP A 54 8.84 4.50 5.22
C ASP A 54 8.47 4.03 6.63
N PRO A 55 9.45 3.72 7.52
CA PRO A 55 9.16 3.27 8.87
C PRO A 55 8.41 4.29 9.74
N TRP A 56 8.68 5.58 9.57
CA TRP A 56 7.99 6.62 10.32
C TRP A 56 6.57 6.83 9.84
N ALA A 57 6.35 6.76 8.52
CA ALA A 57 5.01 6.77 7.95
C ALA A 57 4.19 5.58 8.45
N THR A 58 4.79 4.38 8.54
CA THR A 58 4.12 3.20 9.10
C THR A 58 3.82 3.37 10.60
N LYS A 59 4.74 3.94 11.39
CA LYS A 59 4.48 4.27 12.80
C LYS A 59 3.33 5.27 12.94
N ASP A 60 3.25 6.25 12.05
CA ASP A 60 2.14 7.20 12.02
C ASP A 60 0.82 6.52 11.61
N LEU A 61 0.82 5.57 10.67
CA LEU A 61 -0.35 4.77 10.30
C LEU A 61 -0.88 3.98 11.51
N ILE A 62 0.01 3.31 12.25
CA ILE A 62 -0.35 2.57 13.47
C ILE A 62 -0.93 3.51 14.52
N ARG A 63 -0.29 4.67 14.74
CA ARG A 63 -0.74 5.70 15.69
C ARG A 63 -2.11 6.28 15.29
N ALA A 64 -2.30 6.59 14.01
CA ALA A 64 -3.57 7.09 13.47
C ALA A 64 -4.69 6.08 13.67
N THR A 65 -4.45 4.83 13.31
CA THR A 65 -5.41 3.74 13.51
C THR A 65 -5.88 3.68 14.96
N LYS A 66 -4.93 3.65 15.90
CA LYS A 66 -5.25 3.59 17.33
C LYS A 66 -5.99 4.83 17.85
N LEU A 67 -5.55 6.02 17.48
CA LEU A 67 -6.14 7.26 17.95
C LEU A 67 -7.56 7.48 17.41
N ILE A 68 -7.79 7.18 16.14
CA ILE A 68 -9.07 7.45 15.48
C ILE A 68 -10.12 6.38 15.82
N THR A 69 -9.72 5.11 15.90
CA THR A 69 -10.64 4.02 16.22
C THR A 69 -10.74 3.70 17.71
N ASN A 70 -9.82 4.24 18.52
CA ASN A 70 -9.62 3.89 19.93
C ASN A 70 -9.37 2.38 20.17
N LYS A 71 -8.77 1.70 19.18
CA LYS A 71 -8.47 0.25 19.17
C LYS A 71 -7.09 0.00 18.61
N ASP A 72 -6.40 -1.01 19.12
CA ASP A 72 -5.21 -1.53 18.45
C ASP A 72 -5.60 -2.31 17.19
N PRO A 73 -4.81 -2.27 16.11
CA PRO A 73 -5.06 -3.10 14.93
C PRO A 73 -5.10 -4.59 15.30
N PHE A 74 -6.10 -5.29 14.76
CA PHE A 74 -6.29 -6.73 14.97
C PHE A 74 -5.70 -7.57 13.84
N LEU A 75 -5.77 -7.08 12.60
CA LEU A 75 -5.33 -7.76 11.40
C LEU A 75 -4.70 -6.76 10.44
N LEU A 76 -3.59 -7.15 9.83
CA LEU A 76 -3.00 -6.47 8.68
C LEU A 76 -3.28 -7.28 7.42
N ILE A 77 -3.64 -6.62 6.33
CA ILE A 77 -3.83 -7.23 5.01
C ILE A 77 -2.91 -6.54 4.03
N ASN A 78 -2.07 -7.28 3.32
CA ASN A 78 -1.28 -6.74 2.22
C ASN A 78 -1.98 -7.00 0.89
N SER A 79 -2.07 -5.96 0.06
CA SER A 79 -2.63 -6.05 -1.29
C SER A 79 -1.77 -6.91 -2.21
N HIS A 80 -0.46 -6.74 -2.13
CA HIS A 80 0.52 -7.48 -2.92
C HIS A 80 1.92 -7.41 -2.28
N TYR A 81 2.94 -7.97 -2.95
CA TYR A 81 4.26 -8.18 -2.35
C TYR A 81 5.23 -7.00 -2.43
N HIS A 82 4.98 -5.95 -3.19
CA HIS A 82 5.94 -4.85 -3.34
C HIS A 82 6.31 -4.22 -2.00
N LEU A 83 7.55 -3.73 -1.90
CA LEU A 83 8.11 -3.27 -0.62
C LEU A 83 7.34 -2.09 -0.02
N ASP A 84 6.84 -1.19 -0.84
CA ASP A 84 6.06 -0.04 -0.41
C ASP A 84 4.67 -0.40 0.13
N HIS A 85 4.23 -1.64 0.00
CA HIS A 85 3.01 -2.19 0.60
C HIS A 85 3.28 -3.17 1.75
N THR A 86 4.53 -3.61 1.91
CA THR A 86 4.86 -4.70 2.85
C THR A 86 6.04 -4.40 3.78
N PHE A 87 6.87 -3.40 3.48
CA PHE A 87 8.08 -3.11 4.26
C PHE A 87 7.76 -2.76 5.71
N GLY A 88 6.66 -2.08 5.95
CA GLY A 88 6.17 -1.74 7.29
C GLY A 88 5.62 -2.90 8.11
N ASN A 89 5.38 -4.08 7.52
CA ASN A 89 4.83 -5.25 8.23
C ASN A 89 5.54 -5.55 9.56
N ARG A 90 6.87 -5.40 9.57
CA ARG A 90 7.73 -5.66 10.74
C ARG A 90 7.50 -4.73 11.92
N LEU A 91 6.87 -3.58 11.70
CA LEU A 91 6.62 -2.57 12.75
C LEU A 91 5.33 -2.84 13.53
N PHE A 92 4.48 -3.72 13.01
CA PHE A 92 3.29 -4.17 13.74
C PHE A 92 3.66 -5.25 14.77
N SER A 93 2.83 -5.37 15.81
CA SER A 93 3.04 -6.38 16.87
C SER A 93 3.21 -7.78 16.28
N ASN A 94 4.17 -8.55 16.79
CA ASN A 94 4.37 -9.93 16.38
C ASN A 94 3.15 -10.85 16.67
N SER A 95 2.25 -10.44 17.56
CA SER A 95 1.02 -11.15 17.86
C SER A 95 -0.13 -10.79 16.91
N MET A 96 0.00 -9.72 16.11
CA MET A 96 -1.01 -9.35 15.13
C MET A 96 -0.80 -10.15 13.85
N PRO A 97 -1.80 -10.91 13.39
CA PRO A 97 -1.69 -11.67 12.15
C PRO A 97 -1.61 -10.76 10.93
N ILE A 98 -0.90 -11.24 9.90
CA ILE A 98 -0.82 -10.64 8.58
C ILE A 98 -1.44 -11.60 7.57
N MET A 99 -2.35 -11.12 6.76
CA MET A 99 -2.99 -11.87 5.68
C MET A 99 -2.61 -11.30 4.32
N SER A 100 -2.37 -12.16 3.35
CA SER A 100 -2.27 -11.82 1.94
C SER A 100 -2.57 -13.04 1.08
N SER A 101 -2.20 -13.00 -0.20
CA SER A 101 -2.39 -14.10 -1.15
C SER A 101 -1.22 -15.10 -1.13
N PRO A 102 -1.43 -16.33 -1.68
CA PRO A 102 -0.34 -17.26 -1.93
C PRO A 102 0.74 -16.69 -2.83
N GLY A 103 0.37 -15.99 -3.91
CA GLY A 103 1.31 -15.36 -4.83
C GLY A 103 2.19 -14.32 -4.13
N THR A 104 1.59 -13.46 -3.30
CA THR A 104 2.36 -12.53 -2.46
C THR A 104 3.33 -13.27 -1.54
N PHE A 105 2.89 -14.32 -0.85
CA PHE A 105 3.76 -15.08 0.06
C PHE A 105 4.95 -15.70 -0.67
N GLU A 106 4.74 -16.29 -1.85
CA GLU A 106 5.82 -16.88 -2.65
C GLU A 106 6.87 -15.85 -3.08
N GLN A 107 6.46 -14.60 -3.30
CA GLN A 107 7.38 -13.53 -3.70
C GLN A 107 8.21 -13.00 -2.54
N PHE A 108 7.81 -13.20 -1.27
CA PHE A 108 8.65 -12.83 -0.13
C PHE A 108 10.01 -13.50 -0.16
N ASP A 109 10.09 -14.77 -0.58
CA ASP A 109 11.36 -15.50 -0.69
C ASP A 109 12.10 -15.23 -2.01
N LYS A 110 11.42 -14.85 -3.05
CA LYS A 110 11.99 -14.68 -4.40
C LYS A 110 12.32 -13.22 -4.71
N ALA A 111 11.28 -12.43 -5.01
CA ALA A 111 11.44 -11.07 -5.51
C ALA A 111 11.80 -10.06 -4.43
N LEU A 112 11.22 -10.20 -3.22
CA LEU A 112 11.52 -9.28 -2.12
C LEU A 112 12.94 -9.45 -1.59
N ASN A 113 13.46 -10.67 -1.53
CA ASN A 113 14.87 -10.87 -1.14
C ASN A 113 15.83 -10.20 -2.10
N GLU A 114 15.55 -10.19 -3.41
CA GLU A 114 16.35 -9.47 -4.39
C GLU A 114 16.22 -7.94 -4.25
N ALA A 115 15.00 -7.42 -4.12
CA ALA A 115 14.75 -6.00 -3.93
C ALA A 115 15.36 -5.50 -2.62
N PHE A 116 15.21 -6.27 -1.55
CA PHE A 116 15.80 -5.97 -0.26
C PHE A 116 17.33 -6.02 -0.29
N LYS A 117 17.93 -7.00 -0.96
CA LYS A 117 19.38 -7.06 -1.14
C LYS A 117 19.92 -5.83 -1.88
N ARG A 118 19.23 -5.38 -2.94
CA ARG A 118 19.60 -4.12 -3.63
C ARG A 118 19.55 -2.93 -2.65
N LEU A 119 18.51 -2.84 -1.82
CA LEU A 119 18.41 -1.79 -0.80
C LEU A 119 19.59 -1.88 0.19
N GLN A 120 19.96 -3.07 0.65
CA GLN A 120 21.12 -3.28 1.52
C GLN A 120 22.44 -2.89 0.84
N ASP A 121 22.60 -3.21 -0.43
CA ASP A 121 23.80 -2.90 -1.20
C ASP A 121 24.03 -1.39 -1.37
N ILE A 122 22.95 -0.62 -1.58
CA ILE A 122 23.05 0.86 -1.71
C ILE A 122 23.07 1.58 -0.37
N ALA A 123 22.51 0.99 0.69
CA ALA A 123 22.31 1.64 1.99
C ALA A 123 23.58 2.28 2.59
N PRO A 124 24.79 1.69 2.50
CA PRO A 124 26.00 2.33 3.03
C PRO A 124 26.34 3.65 2.34
N GLY A 125 26.17 3.71 1.00
CA GLY A 125 26.41 4.91 0.21
C GLY A 125 25.37 5.99 0.49
N GLU A 126 24.09 5.62 0.46
CA GLU A 126 22.97 6.52 0.72
C GLU A 126 22.97 7.02 2.18
N LEU A 127 23.33 6.19 3.15
CA LEU A 127 23.50 6.61 4.53
C LEU A 127 24.51 7.75 4.70
N ASN A 128 25.66 7.65 4.03
CA ASN A 128 26.67 8.68 4.09
C ASN A 128 26.22 9.97 3.40
N ARG A 129 25.66 9.84 2.19
CA ARG A 129 25.10 10.95 1.42
C ARG A 129 24.01 11.69 2.19
N THR A 130 23.07 10.97 2.77
CA THR A 130 21.94 11.57 3.53
C THR A 130 22.44 12.28 4.79
N LYS A 131 23.48 11.74 5.48
CA LYS A 131 24.11 12.43 6.61
C LYS A 131 24.77 13.75 6.20
N GLU A 132 25.39 13.81 5.02
CA GLU A 132 26.00 15.05 4.49
C GLU A 132 24.91 16.08 4.15
N LEU A 133 23.83 15.66 3.47
CA LEU A 133 22.69 16.51 3.16
C LEU A 133 22.05 17.10 4.43
N LEU A 134 21.86 16.27 5.46
CA LEU A 134 21.29 16.70 6.73
C LEU A 134 22.07 17.83 7.42
N GLN A 135 23.40 17.91 7.22
CA GLN A 135 24.23 18.94 7.88
C GLN A 135 23.90 20.36 7.42
N THR A 136 23.38 20.52 6.20
CA THR A 136 23.13 21.83 5.57
C THR A 136 21.66 22.12 5.34
N GLU A 137 20.79 21.11 5.51
CA GLU A 137 19.36 21.25 5.28
C GLU A 137 18.73 22.13 6.37
N LYS A 138 17.81 23.01 5.93
CA LYS A 138 17.09 23.95 6.83
C LYS A 138 15.57 23.77 6.79
N ASP A 139 15.05 23.07 5.79
CA ASP A 139 13.63 22.76 5.72
C ASP A 139 13.30 21.69 6.79
N PRO A 140 12.44 22.00 7.79
CA PRO A 140 12.14 21.05 8.86
C PRO A 140 11.55 19.72 8.35
N LYS A 141 10.83 19.73 7.23
CA LYS A 141 10.27 18.53 6.63
C LYS A 141 11.37 17.65 6.06
N LYS A 142 12.29 18.23 5.26
CA LYS A 142 13.44 17.51 4.71
C LYS A 142 14.41 17.03 5.78
N VAL A 143 14.60 17.82 6.82
CA VAL A 143 15.39 17.39 7.99
C VAL A 143 14.81 16.11 8.58
N ARG A 144 13.48 16.04 8.77
CA ARG A 144 12.80 14.87 9.30
C ARG A 144 12.88 13.68 8.33
N GLU A 145 12.71 13.91 7.03
CA GLU A 145 12.88 12.91 5.98
C GLU A 145 14.29 12.30 6.02
N TYR A 146 15.33 13.13 6.01
CA TYR A 146 16.72 12.65 6.08
C TYR A 146 17.03 11.90 7.38
N GLN A 147 16.45 12.32 8.52
CA GLN A 147 16.59 11.59 9.78
C GLN A 147 15.97 10.19 9.70
N ASN A 148 14.81 10.08 9.06
CA ASN A 148 14.14 8.82 8.84
C ASN A 148 14.92 7.91 7.88
N ASP A 149 15.39 8.44 6.75
CA ASP A 149 16.23 7.71 5.80
C ASP A 149 17.49 7.14 6.48
N ILE A 150 18.15 7.94 7.31
CA ILE A 150 19.32 7.52 8.08
C ILE A 150 18.98 6.32 8.99
N GLU A 151 17.83 6.35 9.67
CA GLU A 151 17.39 5.23 10.50
C GLU A 151 17.07 4.00 9.65
N THR A 152 16.35 4.18 8.55
CA THR A 152 16.03 3.10 7.62
C THR A 152 17.29 2.43 7.07
N TYR A 153 18.27 3.22 6.59
CA TYR A 153 19.53 2.68 6.07
C TYR A 153 20.38 1.99 7.15
N LYS A 154 20.30 2.40 8.40
CA LYS A 154 20.93 1.69 9.51
C LYS A 154 20.23 0.37 9.81
N GLU A 155 18.89 0.41 9.85
CA GLU A 155 18.07 -0.74 10.19
C GLU A 155 18.22 -1.87 9.17
N VAL A 156 18.17 -1.56 7.86
CA VAL A 156 18.31 -2.56 6.79
C VAL A 156 19.70 -3.20 6.72
N GLN A 157 20.72 -2.57 7.30
CA GLN A 157 22.07 -3.13 7.42
C GLN A 157 22.27 -4.00 8.66
N ALA A 158 21.28 -4.05 9.57
CA ALA A 158 21.39 -4.88 10.76
C ALA A 158 21.42 -6.38 10.38
N PRO A 159 22.32 -7.19 10.97
CA PRO A 159 22.46 -8.60 10.60
C PRO A 159 21.22 -9.45 10.87
N ASP A 160 20.37 -9.01 11.78
CA ASP A 160 19.13 -9.68 12.18
C ASP A 160 17.88 -9.08 11.53
N PHE A 161 18.05 -8.09 10.64
CA PHE A 161 16.92 -7.50 9.92
C PHE A 161 16.23 -8.55 9.05
N LYS A 162 14.89 -8.60 9.16
CA LYS A 162 14.05 -9.48 8.35
C LYS A 162 12.77 -8.77 7.96
N LEU A 163 12.36 -8.96 6.72
CA LEU A 163 11.01 -8.65 6.29
C LEU A 163 10.03 -9.63 6.94
N ARG A 164 8.86 -9.15 7.33
CA ARG A 164 7.82 -9.98 7.93
C ARG A 164 6.81 -10.40 6.87
N ALA A 165 6.82 -11.70 6.54
CA ALA A 165 5.89 -12.31 5.61
C ALA A 165 4.47 -12.45 6.19
N PRO A 166 3.44 -12.64 5.34
CA PRO A 166 2.09 -13.00 5.78
C PRO A 166 2.04 -14.31 6.56
N ASP A 167 1.14 -14.35 7.57
CA ASP A 167 0.88 -15.54 8.41
C ASP A 167 -0.27 -16.38 7.85
N PHE A 168 -1.24 -15.73 7.16
CA PHE A 168 -2.44 -16.37 6.59
C PHE A 168 -2.55 -16.07 5.10
N LEU A 169 -2.95 -17.09 4.32
CA LEU A 169 -3.05 -16.99 2.87
C LEU A 169 -4.48 -17.10 2.40
N LEU A 170 -4.94 -16.08 1.67
CA LEU A 170 -6.25 -15.99 1.06
C LEU A 170 -6.20 -16.43 -0.40
N SER A 171 -6.73 -17.61 -0.70
CA SER A 171 -6.72 -18.15 -2.07
C SER A 171 -7.85 -17.64 -2.95
N ASN A 172 -8.92 -17.06 -2.38
CA ASN A 172 -10.08 -16.62 -3.15
C ASN A 172 -10.73 -15.40 -2.49
N LYS A 173 -11.82 -15.59 -1.75
CA LYS A 173 -12.60 -14.53 -1.11
C LYS A 173 -12.89 -14.89 0.35
N MET A 174 -12.81 -13.89 1.22
CA MET A 174 -13.25 -13.95 2.60
C MET A 174 -14.13 -12.75 2.91
N VAL A 175 -15.19 -12.96 3.69
CA VAL A 175 -15.98 -11.88 4.30
C VAL A 175 -15.62 -11.81 5.78
N ILE A 176 -15.16 -10.64 6.21
CA ILE A 176 -14.89 -10.38 7.63
C ILE A 176 -16.05 -9.56 8.18
N ASN A 177 -16.81 -10.18 9.06
CA ASN A 177 -17.96 -9.54 9.69
C ASN A 177 -17.55 -8.95 11.04
N GLY A 178 -17.70 -7.64 11.17
CA GLY A 178 -17.67 -6.98 12.47
C GLY A 178 -19.09 -6.80 13.05
N THR A 179 -19.19 -6.05 14.15
CA THR A 179 -20.50 -5.76 14.79
C THR A 179 -21.24 -4.61 14.12
N GLU A 180 -20.56 -3.78 13.34
CA GLU A 180 -21.14 -2.59 12.69
C GLU A 180 -21.16 -2.68 11.17
N ARG A 181 -20.16 -3.32 10.59
CA ARG A 181 -20.01 -3.49 9.13
C ARG A 181 -19.19 -4.71 8.78
N SER A 182 -19.25 -5.09 7.52
CA SER A 182 -18.45 -6.17 6.96
C SER A 182 -17.56 -5.67 5.80
N VAL A 183 -16.48 -6.38 5.55
CA VAL A 183 -15.59 -6.16 4.40
C VAL A 183 -15.37 -7.46 3.65
N GLU A 184 -15.37 -7.39 2.33
CA GLU A 184 -14.97 -8.47 1.44
C GLU A 184 -13.48 -8.32 1.10
N ILE A 185 -12.67 -9.29 1.50
CA ILE A 185 -11.27 -9.39 1.08
C ILE A 185 -11.22 -10.39 -0.06
N ILE A 186 -10.71 -9.96 -1.21
CA ILE A 186 -10.81 -10.73 -2.45
C ILE A 186 -9.41 -10.85 -3.07
N ASN A 187 -8.92 -12.07 -3.23
CA ASN A 187 -7.83 -12.36 -4.14
C ASN A 187 -8.39 -12.34 -5.57
N VAL A 188 -7.91 -11.40 -6.37
CA VAL A 188 -8.40 -11.18 -7.75
C VAL A 188 -7.52 -11.89 -8.80
N GLY A 189 -6.50 -12.61 -8.35
CA GLY A 189 -5.55 -13.30 -9.20
C GLY A 189 -4.48 -12.38 -9.78
N ASN A 190 -3.77 -12.90 -10.78
CA ASN A 190 -2.67 -12.20 -11.42
C ASN A 190 -3.16 -11.00 -12.25
N ALA A 191 -2.61 -9.82 -11.98
CA ALA A 191 -2.92 -8.60 -12.71
C ALA A 191 -1.72 -7.64 -12.71
N HIS A 192 -1.63 -6.74 -11.72
CA HIS A 192 -0.44 -5.93 -11.49
C HIS A 192 0.70 -6.81 -10.97
N SER A 193 0.39 -7.65 -10.00
CA SER A 193 1.34 -8.59 -9.39
C SER A 193 0.79 -10.02 -9.35
N TYR A 194 1.49 -10.91 -8.63
CA TYR A 194 1.03 -12.28 -8.41
C TYR A 194 -0.03 -12.30 -7.32
N ASP A 195 -1.28 -12.65 -7.69
CA ASP A 195 -2.43 -12.77 -6.81
C ASP A 195 -2.72 -11.48 -6.01
N ASP A 196 -3.06 -10.39 -6.71
CA ASP A 196 -3.43 -9.13 -6.07
C ASP A 196 -4.67 -9.28 -5.18
N VAL A 197 -4.68 -8.60 -4.05
CA VAL A 197 -5.76 -8.61 -3.05
C VAL A 197 -6.35 -7.23 -2.91
N ILE A 198 -7.67 -7.16 -2.83
CA ILE A 198 -8.44 -5.93 -2.60
C ILE A 198 -9.31 -6.04 -1.36
N ALA A 199 -9.72 -4.87 -0.80
CA ALA A 199 -10.73 -4.78 0.23
C ALA A 199 -11.94 -4.00 -0.30
N TYR A 200 -13.10 -4.67 -0.35
CA TYR A 200 -14.33 -4.12 -0.92
C TYR A 200 -15.45 -4.03 0.14
N PHE A 201 -16.06 -2.86 0.21
CA PHE A 201 -17.21 -2.53 1.06
C PHE A 201 -18.43 -2.32 0.17
N PRO A 202 -19.27 -3.36 -0.06
CA PRO A 202 -20.41 -3.26 -0.96
C PRO A 202 -21.44 -2.23 -0.53
N ASP A 203 -21.75 -2.18 0.77
CA ASP A 203 -22.78 -1.30 1.32
C ASP A 203 -22.35 0.18 1.26
N GLU A 204 -21.08 0.47 1.47
CA GLU A 204 -20.50 1.82 1.39
C GLU A 204 -20.01 2.18 -0.02
N LYS A 205 -19.97 1.22 -0.95
CA LYS A 205 -19.51 1.38 -2.34
C LYS A 205 -18.06 1.85 -2.45
N ILE A 206 -17.20 1.36 -1.56
CA ILE A 206 -15.78 1.72 -1.45
C ILE A 206 -14.94 0.49 -1.75
N CYS A 207 -13.86 0.67 -2.53
CA CYS A 207 -12.91 -0.40 -2.83
C CYS A 207 -11.46 0.10 -2.69
N PHE A 208 -10.66 -0.60 -1.89
CA PHE A 208 -9.21 -0.42 -1.79
C PHE A 208 -8.56 -1.37 -2.77
N MET A 209 -7.84 -0.82 -3.75
CA MET A 209 -7.40 -1.54 -4.94
C MET A 209 -5.92 -1.95 -4.92
N GLY A 210 -5.12 -1.44 -3.96
CA GLY A 210 -3.67 -1.54 -4.11
C GLY A 210 -3.22 -1.01 -5.47
N ASP A 211 -2.19 -1.59 -6.05
CA ASP A 211 -1.61 -1.17 -7.33
C ASP A 211 -2.35 -1.63 -8.57
N LEU A 212 -3.55 -2.20 -8.39
CA LEU A 212 -4.51 -2.31 -9.49
C LEU A 212 -5.01 -0.94 -9.96
N LEU A 213 -4.79 0.11 -9.17
CA LEU A 213 -5.19 1.46 -9.53
C LEU A 213 -4.16 2.50 -9.10
N PHE A 214 -3.89 3.43 -10.00
CA PHE A 214 -3.08 4.60 -9.81
C PHE A 214 -3.89 5.84 -10.19
N ALA A 215 -3.82 6.91 -9.39
CA ALA A 215 -4.51 8.15 -9.73
C ALA A 215 -3.92 8.82 -10.98
N GLN A 216 -2.65 8.60 -11.24
CA GLN A 216 -1.93 9.05 -12.43
C GLN A 216 -1.07 7.90 -12.96
N LEU A 217 -0.97 7.79 -14.28
CA LEU A 217 -0.19 6.75 -14.97
C LEU A 217 0.90 7.42 -15.80
N ASP A 218 2.13 6.91 -15.68
CA ASP A 218 3.26 7.35 -16.49
C ASP A 218 3.55 6.32 -17.59
N PRO A 219 3.58 6.73 -18.87
CA PRO A 219 3.94 5.84 -19.98
C PRO A 219 5.28 5.11 -19.81
N GLU A 220 6.23 5.69 -19.08
CA GLU A 220 7.52 5.06 -18.82
C GLU A 220 7.39 3.78 -17.97
N TRP A 221 6.35 3.67 -17.14
CA TRP A 221 6.10 2.45 -16.35
C TRP A 221 5.81 1.21 -17.18
N ALA A 222 5.38 1.38 -18.44
CA ALA A 222 5.21 0.27 -19.37
C ALA A 222 6.52 -0.49 -19.65
N LYS A 223 7.68 0.14 -19.39
CA LYS A 223 9.00 -0.48 -19.49
C LYS A 223 9.41 -1.25 -18.23
N GLY A 224 8.59 -1.22 -17.20
CA GLY A 224 8.87 -1.71 -15.86
C GLY A 224 9.56 -0.67 -14.98
N ILE A 225 9.42 -0.84 -13.67
CA ILE A 225 9.99 0.03 -12.65
C ILE A 225 11.08 -0.76 -11.91
N ASN A 226 12.32 -0.27 -11.93
CA ASN A 226 13.44 -0.94 -11.27
C ASN A 226 13.63 -2.43 -11.67
N GLY A 227 13.27 -2.77 -12.92
CA GLY A 227 13.34 -4.13 -13.44
C GLY A 227 12.17 -5.03 -13.06
N ILE A 228 11.13 -4.49 -12.40
CA ILE A 228 9.89 -5.17 -12.08
C ILE A 228 8.85 -4.78 -13.16
N PRO A 229 8.18 -5.74 -13.82
CA PRO A 229 7.10 -5.43 -14.74
C PRO A 229 5.97 -4.68 -14.02
N TRP A 230 5.39 -3.66 -14.65
CA TRP A 230 4.24 -2.94 -14.10
C TRP A 230 2.97 -3.81 -14.07
N SER A 231 2.90 -4.83 -14.91
CA SER A 231 1.86 -5.86 -14.87
C SER A 231 2.46 -7.20 -15.29
N ILE A 232 2.11 -8.25 -14.57
CA ILE A 232 2.53 -9.62 -14.89
C ILE A 232 1.53 -10.33 -15.82
N ASP A 233 0.27 -9.89 -15.82
CA ASP A 233 -0.78 -10.38 -16.72
C ASP A 233 -1.68 -9.23 -17.19
N PRO A 234 -1.24 -8.47 -18.21
CA PRO A 234 -2.00 -7.31 -18.70
C PRO A 234 -3.40 -7.65 -19.23
N GLN A 235 -3.60 -8.87 -19.77
CA GLN A 235 -4.89 -9.29 -20.28
C GLN A 235 -5.89 -9.51 -19.14
N SER A 236 -5.52 -10.31 -18.16
CA SER A 236 -6.33 -10.55 -16.96
C SER A 236 -6.59 -9.24 -16.20
N PHE A 237 -5.58 -8.38 -16.12
CA PHE A 237 -5.69 -7.07 -15.49
C PHE A 237 -6.76 -6.20 -16.19
N ARG A 238 -6.71 -6.08 -17.51
CA ARG A 238 -7.72 -5.33 -18.28
C ARG A 238 -9.12 -5.89 -18.05
N ASP A 239 -9.28 -7.21 -18.13
CA ASP A 239 -10.59 -7.86 -17.98
C ASP A 239 -11.13 -7.68 -16.56
N LEU A 240 -10.27 -7.73 -15.55
CA LEU A 240 -10.58 -7.39 -14.17
C LEU A 240 -11.09 -5.95 -14.06
N MET A 241 -10.35 -4.97 -14.59
CA MET A 241 -10.73 -3.55 -14.50
C MET A 241 -12.06 -3.28 -15.22
N ASN A 242 -12.34 -3.92 -16.37
CA ASN A 242 -13.65 -3.86 -17.01
C ASN A 242 -14.77 -4.37 -16.09
N SER A 243 -14.53 -5.46 -15.35
CA SER A 243 -15.51 -5.99 -14.41
C SER A 243 -15.81 -5.02 -13.26
N TYR A 244 -14.82 -4.22 -12.84
CA TYR A 244 -14.99 -3.22 -11.79
C TYR A 244 -15.71 -1.95 -12.26
N LEU A 245 -15.72 -1.65 -13.55
CA LEU A 245 -16.58 -0.59 -14.10
C LEU A 245 -18.07 -0.90 -13.94
N GLU A 246 -18.46 -2.19 -14.03
CA GLU A 246 -19.84 -2.63 -13.91
C GLU A 246 -20.33 -2.70 -12.45
N LYS A 247 -19.42 -2.76 -11.48
CA LYS A 247 -19.78 -2.80 -10.05
C LYS A 247 -20.30 -1.44 -9.56
N ASP A 248 -21.18 -1.50 -8.57
CA ASP A 248 -21.69 -0.30 -7.87
C ASP A 248 -20.65 0.20 -6.86
N ILE A 249 -19.53 0.74 -7.37
CA ILE A 249 -18.45 1.33 -6.60
C ILE A 249 -18.39 2.82 -6.94
N GLU A 250 -18.38 3.66 -5.92
CA GLU A 250 -18.32 5.12 -6.05
C GLU A 250 -16.93 5.66 -5.74
N VAL A 251 -16.20 5.00 -4.83
CA VAL A 251 -14.88 5.41 -4.37
C VAL A 251 -13.88 4.29 -4.52
N PHE A 252 -12.78 4.58 -5.20
CA PHE A 252 -11.64 3.69 -5.30
C PHE A 252 -10.45 4.32 -4.58
N VAL A 253 -9.84 3.57 -3.66
CA VAL A 253 -8.58 3.94 -3.02
C VAL A 253 -7.46 3.25 -3.79
N PRO A 254 -6.64 4.01 -4.53
CA PRO A 254 -5.54 3.44 -5.31
C PRO A 254 -4.34 3.13 -4.42
N GLY A 255 -3.41 2.34 -4.90
CA GLY A 255 -2.10 2.16 -4.24
C GLY A 255 -1.28 3.45 -4.26
N HIS A 256 -1.45 4.30 -5.28
CA HIS A 256 -0.70 5.54 -5.41
C HIS A 256 -1.57 6.71 -5.86
N GLY A 257 -1.31 7.88 -5.25
CA GLY A 257 -1.94 9.14 -5.60
C GLY A 257 -3.26 9.40 -4.88
N THR A 258 -4.08 10.29 -5.41
CA THR A 258 -5.32 10.74 -4.77
C THR A 258 -6.46 9.74 -4.94
N LEU A 259 -7.53 9.89 -4.16
CA LEU A 259 -8.75 9.08 -4.29
C LEU A 259 -9.30 9.13 -5.72
N CYS A 260 -9.75 7.98 -6.20
CA CYS A 260 -10.15 7.71 -7.57
C CYS A 260 -11.65 7.46 -7.72
N SER A 261 -12.09 7.49 -8.97
CA SER A 261 -13.43 7.17 -9.42
C SER A 261 -13.36 6.16 -10.59
N LYS A 262 -14.49 5.83 -11.19
CA LYS A 262 -14.53 5.02 -12.43
C LYS A 262 -13.76 5.64 -13.60
N LYS A 263 -13.43 6.93 -13.53
CA LYS A 263 -12.59 7.58 -14.57
C LYS A 263 -11.18 7.01 -14.57
N GLU A 264 -10.56 6.87 -13.39
CA GLU A 264 -9.19 6.36 -13.28
C GLU A 264 -9.14 4.85 -13.61
N VAL A 265 -10.22 4.10 -13.33
CA VAL A 265 -10.39 2.72 -13.81
C VAL A 265 -10.36 2.65 -15.34
N LYS A 266 -11.07 3.56 -16.03
CA LYS A 266 -11.03 3.66 -17.50
C LYS A 266 -9.64 4.03 -18.02
N ASN A 267 -8.97 4.98 -17.36
CA ASN A 267 -7.60 5.37 -17.72
C ASN A 267 -6.64 4.16 -17.63
N THR A 268 -6.80 3.32 -16.61
CA THR A 268 -5.99 2.08 -16.45
C THR A 268 -6.26 1.09 -17.60
N ILE A 269 -7.51 0.91 -18.01
CA ILE A 269 -7.86 0.06 -19.16
C ILE A 269 -7.21 0.59 -20.44
N GLU A 270 -7.35 1.90 -20.72
CA GLU A 270 -6.75 2.54 -21.89
C GLU A 270 -5.21 2.43 -21.89
N PHE A 271 -4.59 2.53 -20.72
CA PHE A 271 -3.16 2.37 -20.54
C PHE A 271 -2.72 0.94 -20.89
N LEU A 272 -3.39 -0.07 -20.33
CA LEU A 272 -3.13 -1.49 -20.62
C LEU A 272 -3.28 -1.80 -22.12
N GLU A 273 -4.36 -1.33 -22.74
CA GLU A 273 -4.60 -1.50 -24.17
C GLU A 273 -3.54 -0.82 -25.01
N THR A 274 -3.10 0.38 -24.61
CA THR A 274 -2.16 1.18 -25.41
C THR A 274 -0.74 0.64 -25.34
N TYR A 275 -0.27 0.23 -24.18
CA TYR A 275 1.14 -0.06 -23.95
C TYR A 275 1.47 -1.55 -23.83
N PHE A 276 0.49 -2.41 -23.55
CA PHE A 276 0.73 -3.83 -23.30
C PHE A 276 -0.02 -4.76 -24.28
N LEU A 277 -1.21 -4.37 -24.75
CA LEU A 277 -2.10 -5.27 -25.52
C LEU A 277 -2.21 -4.89 -27.00
N LYS A 278 -1.80 -3.70 -27.40
CA LYS A 278 -1.70 -3.38 -28.84
C LYS A 278 -0.51 -4.12 -29.44
N LYS A 279 -0.83 -4.99 -30.41
CA LYS A 279 0.14 -5.59 -31.33
C LYS A 279 0.36 -4.67 -32.51
#